data_e67d6ef228334911aecc4aaeccebaca3
#
_entry.id   e67d6ef228334911aecc4aaeccebaca3
#
_cell.length_a   1.000
_cell.length_b   1.000
_cell.length_c   1.000
_cell.angle_alpha   90.00
_cell.angle_beta   90.00
_cell.angle_gamma   90.00
#
_symmetry.space_group_name_H-M   'P 1'
#
loop_
_entity.id
_entity.type
_entity.pdbx_description
1 polymer ?
#
loop_
_entity_poly.entity_id
_entity_poly.type
_entity_poly.pdbx_seq_one_letter_code
_entity_poly.pdbx_strand_id
1 'polypeptide(L)'
;DNLTRGITKILYLVGWQFNGHDDKYPAFNVFNEALKRPEDKTARDSYLWLKKEAAKYNTIISVHINLTDAYTNSPLWHTYVKQDLLCRNADGTFLQWGSYNNMPNFQVCLVNEWKKGYTKKRIDEVIELLDLTSSKTVHIDAFEPRESPYHGYSKEMTTEVMRKIFRYWRDKGIDVTSEFYKGYQRTDAFYGLQPAAWYSDLTAEERCTISPELACGGRSGLYGTIWDTAFLFGDNMHGEEIISTNTNFTEFKKQFCITTLQWAYLNKYKVESYNADTKTVIYSDGLVVNGQNKTLIKDGNLVRRDNNLFIPVTWIKDHKEIIAFSEKGYSAMKWTLPSDWTGIKQVTIYPVTENGLGSAQILAVSNGQITLTLNANEMYSIQPVE
;
A
#
# COMPACT_ATOMS: atom_id res chain seq x y z
N ASP A 1 -14.83 1.56 8.18
CA ASP A 1 -15.13 2.40 7.00
C ASP A 1 -15.51 3.83 7.36
N ASN A 2 -16.23 4.02 8.47
CA ASN A 2 -16.63 5.35 8.94
C ASN A 2 -15.44 6.32 9.07
N LEU A 3 -14.32 5.86 9.64
CA LEU A 3 -13.11 6.66 9.79
C LEU A 3 -12.45 6.97 8.45
N THR A 4 -12.37 6.00 7.54
CA THR A 4 -11.61 6.13 6.29
C THR A 4 -12.33 6.89 5.20
N ARG A 5 -13.56 7.33 5.45
CA ARG A 5 -14.36 8.22 4.59
C ARG A 5 -14.29 7.85 3.10
N GLY A 6 -14.61 6.57 2.81
CA GLY A 6 -14.68 6.06 1.45
C GLY A 6 -13.33 5.72 0.78
N ILE A 7 -12.21 5.84 1.48
CA ILE A 7 -10.94 5.31 0.97
C ILE A 7 -11.02 3.79 0.93
N THR A 8 -10.76 3.20 -0.23
CA THR A 8 -10.67 1.76 -0.39
C THR A 8 -9.41 1.24 0.31
N LYS A 9 -9.60 0.21 1.12
CA LYS A 9 -8.52 -0.47 1.84
C LYS A 9 -8.19 -1.78 1.17
N ILE A 10 -6.91 -2.14 1.12
CA ILE A 10 -6.45 -3.45 0.68
C ILE A 10 -5.68 -4.08 1.83
N LEU A 11 -6.04 -5.30 2.19
CA LEU A 11 -5.37 -6.07 3.21
C LEU A 11 -4.78 -7.34 2.58
N TYR A 12 -3.45 -7.43 2.58
CA TYR A 12 -2.73 -8.62 2.13
C TYR A 12 -2.43 -9.53 3.31
N LEU A 13 -3.07 -10.71 3.34
CA LEU A 13 -2.89 -11.67 4.41
C LEU A 13 -1.56 -12.39 4.26
N VAL A 14 -0.75 -12.36 5.31
CA VAL A 14 0.50 -13.11 5.45
C VAL A 14 0.23 -14.39 6.23
N GLY A 15 0.92 -15.49 5.89
CA GLY A 15 0.80 -16.74 6.64
C GLY A 15 -0.48 -17.53 6.41
N TRP A 16 -1.20 -17.24 5.34
CA TRP A 16 -2.46 -17.90 4.99
C TRP A 16 -2.30 -19.37 4.55
N GLN A 17 -1.08 -19.79 4.12
CA GLN A 17 -0.78 -21.12 3.61
C GLN A 17 -0.08 -22.00 4.65
N PHE A 18 -0.30 -23.31 4.58
CA PHE A 18 0.32 -24.36 5.38
C PHE A 18 0.39 -24.01 6.88
N ASN A 19 1.60 -23.85 7.43
CA ASN A 19 1.82 -23.51 8.84
C ASN A 19 2.10 -22.01 9.03
N GLY A 20 2.05 -21.20 7.96
CA GLY A 20 2.29 -19.78 8.03
C GLY A 20 3.28 -19.28 6.98
N HIS A 21 3.82 -18.08 7.24
CA HIS A 21 4.81 -17.44 6.40
C HIS A 21 6.14 -18.22 6.44
N ASP A 22 6.87 -18.21 5.32
CA ASP A 22 8.15 -18.92 5.18
C ASP A 22 8.09 -20.42 5.46
N ASP A 23 6.99 -21.08 5.07
CA ASP A 23 6.84 -22.52 5.18
C ASP A 23 6.34 -23.14 3.88
N LYS A 24 6.93 -24.28 3.48
CA LYS A 24 6.54 -25.11 2.32
C LYS A 24 6.68 -24.46 0.95
N TYR A 25 7.24 -23.26 0.79
CA TYR A 25 7.48 -22.71 -0.54
C TYR A 25 8.34 -23.66 -1.39
N PRO A 26 8.08 -23.77 -2.69
CA PRO A 26 7.19 -22.98 -3.54
C PRO A 26 5.73 -23.49 -3.63
N ALA A 27 5.25 -24.32 -2.73
CA ALA A 27 3.88 -24.82 -2.73
C ALA A 27 2.90 -23.82 -2.07
N PHE A 28 1.72 -23.62 -2.70
CA PHE A 28 0.68 -22.70 -2.23
C PHE A 28 -0.73 -23.31 -2.25
N ASN A 29 -0.83 -24.63 -2.29
CA ASN A 29 -2.09 -25.31 -2.55
C ASN A 29 -2.87 -25.75 -1.30
N VAL A 30 -2.43 -25.34 -0.12
CA VAL A 30 -3.06 -25.71 1.16
C VAL A 30 -3.21 -24.46 2.03
N PHE A 31 -4.41 -24.25 2.56
CA PHE A 31 -4.65 -23.20 3.56
C PHE A 31 -4.10 -23.59 4.92
N ASN A 32 -3.75 -22.58 5.70
CA ASN A 32 -3.40 -22.76 7.10
C ASN A 32 -4.65 -23.04 7.93
N GLU A 33 -4.81 -24.29 8.35
CA GLU A 33 -5.99 -24.73 9.10
C GLU A 33 -6.12 -24.08 10.49
N ALA A 34 -5.03 -23.49 11.02
CA ALA A 34 -5.09 -22.70 12.25
C ALA A 34 -5.91 -21.41 12.12
N LEU A 35 -6.13 -20.95 10.88
CA LEU A 35 -6.95 -19.77 10.59
C LEU A 35 -8.42 -20.08 10.35
N LYS A 36 -8.81 -21.36 10.47
CA LYS A 36 -10.21 -21.79 10.27
C LYS A 36 -11.09 -21.32 11.42
N ARG A 37 -12.19 -20.66 11.11
CA ARG A 37 -13.24 -20.33 12.09
C ARG A 37 -13.97 -21.59 12.56
N PRO A 38 -14.47 -21.62 13.81
CA PRO A 38 -15.18 -22.80 14.33
C PRO A 38 -16.41 -23.22 13.51
N GLU A 39 -17.13 -22.25 12.95
CA GLU A 39 -18.36 -22.46 12.18
C GLU A 39 -18.13 -22.89 10.72
N ASP A 40 -16.91 -22.79 10.22
CA ASP A 40 -16.58 -23.12 8.83
C ASP A 40 -16.05 -24.56 8.69
N LYS A 41 -16.26 -25.16 7.53
CA LYS A 41 -15.77 -26.52 7.25
C LYS A 41 -14.26 -26.55 6.98
N THR A 42 -13.76 -25.54 6.28
CA THR A 42 -12.36 -25.44 5.85
C THR A 42 -11.80 -24.03 6.10
N ALA A 43 -10.48 -23.90 6.18
CA ALA A 43 -9.84 -22.58 6.26
C ALA A 43 -10.10 -21.74 5.01
N ARG A 44 -10.30 -22.38 3.84
CA ARG A 44 -10.72 -21.68 2.62
C ARG A 44 -12.11 -21.04 2.78
N ASP A 45 -13.06 -21.72 3.41
CA ASP A 45 -14.39 -21.13 3.67
C ASP A 45 -14.28 -19.90 4.56
N SER A 46 -13.41 -19.93 5.58
CA SER A 46 -13.14 -18.79 6.45
C SER A 46 -12.53 -17.62 5.68
N TYR A 47 -11.60 -17.88 4.77
CA TYR A 47 -11.01 -16.87 3.90
C TYR A 47 -12.07 -16.23 2.98
N LEU A 48 -12.91 -17.02 2.33
CA LEU A 48 -13.97 -16.51 1.46
C LEU A 48 -15.04 -15.73 2.25
N TRP A 49 -15.33 -16.16 3.47
CA TRP A 49 -16.17 -15.39 4.39
C TRP A 49 -15.55 -14.04 4.71
N LEU A 50 -14.25 -14.02 5.05
CA LEU A 50 -13.55 -12.77 5.37
C LEU A 50 -13.57 -11.78 4.19
N LYS A 51 -13.35 -12.26 2.96
CA LYS A 51 -13.48 -11.43 1.74
C LYS A 51 -14.85 -10.78 1.64
N LYS A 52 -15.90 -11.57 1.80
CA LYS A 52 -17.29 -11.09 1.73
C LYS A 52 -17.61 -10.11 2.86
N GLU A 53 -17.15 -10.38 4.06
CA GLU A 53 -17.40 -9.53 5.22
C GLU A 53 -16.67 -8.19 5.08
N ALA A 54 -15.39 -8.22 4.73
CA ALA A 54 -14.55 -7.03 4.55
C ALA A 54 -15.06 -6.09 3.45
N ALA A 55 -15.63 -6.66 2.38
CA ALA A 55 -16.20 -5.87 1.29
C ALA A 55 -17.31 -4.92 1.75
N LYS A 56 -18.07 -5.26 2.80
CA LYS A 56 -19.09 -4.40 3.41
C LYS A 56 -18.50 -3.10 3.99
N TYR A 57 -17.21 -3.11 4.24
CA TYR A 57 -16.46 -1.99 4.82
C TYR A 57 -15.49 -1.36 3.82
N ASN A 58 -15.74 -1.51 2.53
CA ASN A 58 -14.88 -1.02 1.45
C ASN A 58 -13.41 -1.51 1.62
N THR A 59 -13.27 -2.80 1.94
CA THR A 59 -11.98 -3.43 2.18
C THR A 59 -11.84 -4.67 1.28
N ILE A 60 -10.77 -4.69 0.50
CA ILE A 60 -10.40 -5.82 -0.37
C ILE A 60 -9.45 -6.71 0.42
N ILE A 61 -9.78 -7.99 0.51
CA ILE A 61 -8.88 -9.01 1.05
C ILE A 61 -8.14 -9.68 -0.10
N SER A 62 -6.84 -9.72 0.01
CA SER A 62 -5.96 -10.46 -0.87
C SER A 62 -4.88 -11.15 -0.05
N VAL A 63 -3.80 -11.58 -0.69
CA VAL A 63 -2.77 -12.37 -0.04
C VAL A 63 -1.37 -11.88 -0.39
N HIS A 64 -0.47 -12.14 0.50
CA HIS A 64 0.97 -12.05 0.36
C HIS A 64 1.49 -13.44 -0.06
N ILE A 65 2.24 -13.51 -1.14
CA ILE A 65 2.86 -14.73 -1.66
C ILE A 65 4.35 -14.50 -1.89
N ASN A 66 5.11 -15.58 -1.98
CA ASN A 66 6.54 -15.53 -2.33
C ASN A 66 6.80 -16.45 -3.52
N LEU A 67 7.37 -15.94 -4.60
CA LEU A 67 7.68 -16.68 -5.81
C LEU A 67 9.17 -17.07 -5.93
N THR A 68 10.02 -16.56 -5.04
CA THR A 68 11.47 -16.68 -5.13
C THR A 68 12.08 -17.72 -4.19
N ASP A 69 11.37 -18.06 -3.13
CA ASP A 69 11.89 -18.92 -2.07
C ASP A 69 11.50 -20.39 -2.23
N ALA A 70 12.37 -21.27 -1.79
CA ALA A 70 12.15 -22.71 -1.75
C ALA A 70 12.75 -23.33 -0.48
N TYR A 71 11.98 -24.23 0.15
CA TYR A 71 12.38 -24.94 1.36
C TYR A 71 12.40 -26.46 1.14
N THR A 72 13.32 -27.16 1.80
CA THR A 72 13.46 -28.62 1.70
C THR A 72 12.23 -29.39 2.18
N ASN A 73 11.45 -28.79 3.06
CA ASN A 73 10.19 -29.37 3.58
C ASN A 73 8.99 -29.16 2.66
N SER A 74 9.17 -28.51 1.50
CA SER A 74 8.11 -28.33 0.51
C SER A 74 7.69 -29.65 -0.13
N PRO A 75 6.39 -29.92 -0.34
CA PRO A 75 5.93 -31.06 -1.12
C PRO A 75 6.42 -31.00 -2.58
N LEU A 76 6.82 -29.81 -3.07
CA LEU A 76 7.37 -29.63 -4.41
C LEU A 76 8.90 -29.72 -4.47
N TRP A 77 9.62 -29.85 -3.35
CA TRP A 77 11.07 -29.84 -3.31
C TRP A 77 11.72 -30.83 -4.30
N HIS A 78 11.34 -32.10 -4.26
CA HIS A 78 11.88 -33.09 -5.16
C HIS A 78 11.60 -32.81 -6.64
N THR A 79 10.44 -32.22 -6.94
CA THR A 79 10.10 -31.78 -8.29
C THR A 79 11.02 -30.64 -8.74
N TYR A 80 11.26 -29.67 -7.86
CA TYR A 80 12.13 -28.53 -8.18
C TYR A 80 13.58 -28.95 -8.38
N VAL A 81 14.08 -29.87 -7.57
CA VAL A 81 15.41 -30.46 -7.75
C VAL A 81 15.49 -31.24 -9.08
N LYS A 82 14.55 -32.16 -9.32
CA LYS A 82 14.53 -33.01 -10.51
C LYS A 82 14.36 -32.20 -11.82
N GLN A 83 13.58 -31.15 -11.78
CA GLN A 83 13.29 -30.29 -12.92
C GLN A 83 14.28 -29.13 -13.05
N ASP A 84 15.30 -29.08 -12.19
CA ASP A 84 16.32 -28.02 -12.21
C ASP A 84 15.73 -26.61 -12.16
N LEU A 85 14.84 -26.39 -11.18
CA LEU A 85 14.09 -25.15 -10.98
C LEU A 85 14.67 -24.27 -9.85
N LEU A 86 15.83 -24.65 -9.30
CA LEU A 86 16.51 -23.90 -8.25
C LEU A 86 17.74 -23.19 -8.82
N CYS A 87 18.03 -21.98 -8.35
CA CYS A 87 19.27 -21.29 -8.67
C CYS A 87 20.47 -22.06 -8.11
N ARG A 88 21.59 -22.03 -8.86
CA ARG A 88 22.83 -22.71 -8.47
C ARG A 88 24.02 -21.77 -8.54
N ASN A 89 24.91 -21.93 -7.59
CA ASN A 89 26.27 -21.37 -7.61
C ASN A 89 27.09 -21.95 -8.76
N ALA A 90 28.22 -21.33 -9.10
CA ALA A 90 29.08 -21.78 -10.20
C ALA A 90 29.58 -23.22 -10.02
N ASP A 91 29.72 -23.71 -8.79
CA ASP A 91 30.13 -25.08 -8.46
C ASP A 91 28.98 -26.12 -8.54
N GLY A 92 27.76 -25.66 -8.88
CA GLY A 92 26.57 -26.50 -9.02
C GLY A 92 25.78 -26.70 -7.73
N THR A 93 26.23 -26.20 -6.58
CA THR A 93 25.45 -26.22 -5.35
C THR A 93 24.26 -25.30 -5.42
N PHE A 94 23.17 -25.59 -4.69
CA PHE A 94 22.00 -24.73 -4.67
C PHE A 94 22.31 -23.36 -4.04
N LEU A 95 21.81 -22.30 -4.64
CA LEU A 95 21.96 -20.94 -4.09
C LEU A 95 21.09 -20.81 -2.85
N GLN A 96 21.76 -20.76 -1.68
CA GLN A 96 21.11 -20.45 -0.42
C GLN A 96 21.17 -18.95 -0.17
N TRP A 97 20.03 -18.33 0.16
CA TRP A 97 19.93 -16.88 0.40
C TRP A 97 19.89 -16.51 1.87
N GLY A 98 19.40 -17.38 2.71
CA GLY A 98 19.27 -17.14 4.14
C GLY A 98 18.77 -18.35 4.88
N SER A 99 18.21 -18.12 6.07
CA SER A 99 17.53 -19.14 6.87
C SER A 99 16.35 -18.46 7.57
N TYR A 100 15.16 -19.02 7.38
CA TYR A 100 13.92 -18.53 7.99
C TYR A 100 13.22 -19.69 8.67
N ASN A 101 12.59 -19.45 9.81
CA ASN A 101 11.95 -20.50 10.62
C ASN A 101 12.88 -21.70 10.90
N ASN A 102 14.18 -21.43 11.12
CA ASN A 102 15.24 -22.44 11.30
C ASN A 102 15.44 -23.38 10.11
N MET A 103 15.04 -22.99 8.92
CA MET A 103 15.22 -23.75 7.67
C MET A 103 16.06 -22.95 6.68
N PRO A 104 17.02 -23.60 5.97
CA PRO A 104 17.71 -22.97 4.86
C PRO A 104 16.71 -22.54 3.78
N ASN A 105 16.85 -21.32 3.32
CA ASN A 105 16.10 -20.76 2.20
C ASN A 105 16.93 -20.90 0.92
N PHE A 106 16.37 -21.56 -0.08
CA PHE A 106 16.97 -21.67 -1.41
C PHE A 106 16.17 -20.83 -2.42
N GLN A 107 16.83 -20.43 -3.51
CA GLN A 107 16.22 -19.53 -4.46
C GLN A 107 15.68 -20.27 -5.67
N VAL A 108 14.46 -19.97 -6.05
CA VAL A 108 13.83 -20.45 -7.28
C VAL A 108 14.49 -19.82 -8.49
N CYS A 109 14.88 -20.63 -9.46
CA CYS A 109 15.38 -20.17 -10.75
C CYS A 109 14.21 -19.76 -11.66
N LEU A 110 13.77 -18.52 -11.54
CA LEU A 110 12.62 -18.00 -12.29
C LEU A 110 12.77 -18.16 -13.80
N VAL A 111 14.01 -18.13 -14.33
CA VAL A 111 14.27 -18.33 -15.76
C VAL A 111 13.90 -19.75 -16.19
N ASN A 112 14.35 -20.78 -15.44
CA ASN A 112 14.01 -22.16 -15.73
C ASN A 112 12.53 -22.46 -15.47
N GLU A 113 12.03 -21.95 -14.35
CA GLU A 113 10.64 -22.12 -13.96
C GLU A 113 9.66 -21.57 -15.00
N TRP A 114 9.95 -20.37 -15.52
CA TRP A 114 9.17 -19.74 -16.58
C TRP A 114 9.26 -20.56 -17.90
N LYS A 115 10.47 -20.91 -18.33
CA LYS A 115 10.69 -21.69 -19.55
C LYS A 115 9.93 -23.02 -19.54
N LYS A 116 9.87 -23.67 -18.38
CA LYS A 116 9.20 -24.97 -18.20
C LYS A 116 7.72 -24.87 -17.82
N GLY A 117 7.17 -23.65 -17.67
CA GLY A 117 5.77 -23.37 -17.41
C GLY A 117 5.33 -23.51 -15.96
N TYR A 118 6.23 -23.81 -15.02
CA TYR A 118 5.89 -24.00 -13.61
C TYR A 118 5.41 -22.69 -12.93
N THR A 119 6.02 -21.55 -13.25
CA THR A 119 5.57 -20.25 -12.74
C THR A 119 4.11 -19.98 -13.10
N LYS A 120 3.74 -20.20 -14.38
CA LYS A 120 2.36 -20.00 -14.83
C LYS A 120 1.40 -20.93 -14.11
N LYS A 121 1.79 -22.21 -13.96
CA LYS A 121 0.99 -23.20 -13.24
C LYS A 121 0.73 -22.77 -11.79
N ARG A 122 1.78 -22.35 -11.05
CA ARG A 122 1.63 -21.86 -9.66
C ARG A 122 0.71 -20.63 -9.59
N ILE A 123 0.87 -19.70 -10.51
CA ILE A 123 0.04 -18.50 -10.57
C ILE A 123 -1.42 -18.86 -10.80
N ASP A 124 -1.71 -19.71 -11.77
CA ASP A 124 -3.09 -20.15 -12.07
C ASP A 124 -3.73 -20.89 -10.89
N GLU A 125 -2.97 -21.77 -10.22
CA GLU A 125 -3.42 -22.48 -9.02
C GLU A 125 -3.75 -21.50 -7.87
N VAL A 126 -2.92 -20.50 -7.63
CA VAL A 126 -3.14 -19.48 -6.59
C VAL A 126 -4.36 -18.61 -6.93
N ILE A 127 -4.51 -18.21 -8.19
CA ILE A 127 -5.67 -17.42 -8.64
C ILE A 127 -6.97 -18.17 -8.36
N GLU A 128 -7.04 -19.45 -8.72
CA GLU A 128 -8.22 -20.28 -8.53
C GLU A 128 -8.52 -20.57 -7.05
N LEU A 129 -7.48 -20.98 -6.31
CA LEU A 129 -7.61 -21.32 -4.89
C LEU A 129 -8.14 -20.16 -4.06
N LEU A 130 -7.66 -18.95 -4.33
CA LEU A 130 -7.90 -17.74 -3.55
C LEU A 130 -8.94 -16.81 -4.17
N ASP A 131 -9.52 -17.18 -5.31
CA ASP A 131 -10.45 -16.29 -6.03
C ASP A 131 -9.86 -14.87 -6.23
N LEU A 132 -8.62 -14.79 -6.71
CA LEU A 132 -7.93 -13.50 -6.84
C LEU A 132 -8.52 -12.61 -7.93
N THR A 133 -9.28 -13.16 -8.86
CA THR A 133 -10.02 -12.37 -9.86
C THR A 133 -11.03 -11.41 -9.24
N SER A 134 -11.58 -11.75 -8.08
CA SER A 134 -12.47 -10.86 -7.32
C SER A 134 -11.69 -9.82 -6.52
N SER A 135 -10.50 -10.15 -6.02
CA SER A 135 -9.60 -9.21 -5.31
C SER A 135 -8.88 -8.26 -6.26
N LYS A 136 -8.58 -8.71 -7.48
CA LYS A 136 -7.87 -7.98 -8.54
C LYS A 136 -6.46 -7.52 -8.18
N THR A 137 -5.88 -8.05 -7.12
CA THR A 137 -4.54 -7.68 -6.65
C THR A 137 -3.88 -8.82 -5.89
N VAL A 138 -2.55 -8.84 -5.85
CA VAL A 138 -1.72 -9.76 -5.07
C VAL A 138 -0.43 -9.05 -4.67
N HIS A 139 0.11 -9.36 -3.49
CA HIS A 139 1.43 -8.89 -3.08
C HIS A 139 2.47 -10.01 -3.24
N ILE A 140 3.59 -9.71 -3.88
CA ILE A 140 4.72 -10.65 -4.03
C ILE A 140 5.88 -10.17 -3.17
N ASP A 141 6.19 -10.95 -2.16
CA ASP A 141 7.26 -10.77 -1.21
C ASP A 141 8.65 -10.95 -1.85
N ALA A 142 9.63 -10.19 -1.38
CA ALA A 142 11.06 -10.32 -1.68
C ALA A 142 11.36 -10.56 -3.18
N PHE A 143 10.60 -9.94 -4.07
CA PHE A 143 10.66 -10.19 -5.50
C PHE A 143 11.82 -9.40 -6.13
N GLU A 144 13.04 -9.89 -5.93
CA GLU A 144 14.27 -9.36 -6.48
C GLU A 144 14.90 -10.34 -7.49
N PRO A 145 15.61 -9.83 -8.52
CA PRO A 145 16.29 -10.70 -9.47
C PRO A 145 17.49 -11.42 -8.83
N ARG A 146 17.54 -12.72 -8.97
CA ARG A 146 18.67 -13.57 -8.58
C ARG A 146 19.41 -14.10 -9.81
N GLU A 147 20.71 -14.20 -9.71
CA GLU A 147 21.53 -14.87 -10.71
C GLU A 147 21.61 -16.37 -10.45
N SER A 148 21.94 -17.12 -11.48
CA SER A 148 22.26 -18.55 -11.38
C SER A 148 23.49 -18.86 -12.23
N PRO A 149 24.70 -18.68 -11.69
CA PRO A 149 25.94 -18.79 -12.44
C PRO A 149 26.14 -20.14 -13.13
N TYR A 150 25.76 -21.24 -12.48
CA TYR A 150 25.82 -22.58 -13.08
C TYR A 150 25.01 -22.68 -14.39
N HIS A 151 23.87 -21.99 -14.46
CA HIS A 151 23.03 -21.96 -15.65
C HIS A 151 23.41 -20.85 -16.64
N GLY A 152 24.37 -20.01 -16.30
CA GLY A 152 24.75 -18.84 -17.09
C GLY A 152 23.66 -17.75 -17.08
N TYR A 153 22.81 -17.69 -16.05
CA TYR A 153 21.75 -16.70 -15.94
C TYR A 153 22.17 -15.52 -15.07
N SER A 154 22.12 -14.34 -15.67
CA SER A 154 22.38 -13.09 -14.99
C SER A 154 21.11 -12.52 -14.30
N LYS A 155 21.30 -11.48 -13.49
CA LYS A 155 20.19 -10.74 -12.89
C LYS A 155 19.32 -10.03 -13.93
N GLU A 156 19.91 -9.54 -15.03
CA GLU A 156 19.14 -8.97 -16.14
C GLU A 156 18.20 -9.98 -16.77
N MET A 157 18.68 -11.19 -17.02
CA MET A 157 17.86 -12.26 -17.58
C MET A 157 16.69 -12.60 -16.64
N THR A 158 16.94 -12.63 -15.35
CA THR A 158 15.90 -12.84 -14.34
C THR A 158 14.91 -11.67 -14.31
N THR A 159 15.40 -10.43 -14.38
CA THR A 159 14.56 -9.22 -14.46
C THR A 159 13.60 -9.26 -15.65
N GLU A 160 14.07 -9.70 -16.82
CA GLU A 160 13.22 -9.86 -18.00
C GLU A 160 12.11 -10.90 -17.78
N VAL A 161 12.42 -11.98 -17.07
CA VAL A 161 11.40 -12.98 -16.70
C VAL A 161 10.41 -12.41 -15.68
N MET A 162 10.88 -11.65 -14.71
CA MET A 162 10.01 -11.00 -13.74
C MET A 162 9.02 -10.05 -14.42
N ARG A 163 9.46 -9.28 -15.42
CA ARG A 163 8.56 -8.44 -16.24
C ARG A 163 7.50 -9.27 -16.99
N LYS A 164 7.87 -10.50 -17.45
CA LYS A 164 6.90 -11.43 -18.07
C LYS A 164 5.90 -11.95 -17.04
N ILE A 165 6.35 -12.23 -15.83
CA ILE A 165 5.49 -12.65 -14.71
C ILE A 165 4.47 -11.56 -14.37
N PHE A 166 4.88 -10.29 -14.26
CA PHE A 166 3.96 -9.19 -14.03
C PHE A 166 2.93 -9.03 -15.14
N ARG A 167 3.38 -9.13 -16.42
CA ARG A 167 2.44 -9.10 -17.54
C ARG A 167 1.45 -10.27 -17.47
N TYR A 168 1.89 -11.45 -17.06
CA TYR A 168 1.01 -12.60 -16.91
C TYR A 168 -0.08 -12.39 -15.86
N TRP A 169 0.27 -11.82 -14.71
CA TRP A 169 -0.70 -11.43 -13.69
C TRP A 169 -1.69 -10.40 -14.21
N ARG A 170 -1.19 -9.36 -14.87
CA ARG A 170 -2.02 -8.30 -15.44
C ARG A 170 -2.96 -8.82 -16.52
N ASP A 171 -2.51 -9.75 -17.37
CA ASP A 171 -3.35 -10.38 -18.40
C ASP A 171 -4.49 -11.21 -17.79
N LYS A 172 -4.34 -11.65 -16.54
CA LYS A 172 -5.40 -12.26 -15.73
C LYS A 172 -6.29 -11.23 -15.00
N GLY A 173 -6.06 -9.94 -15.19
CA GLY A 173 -6.79 -8.86 -14.53
C GLY A 173 -6.40 -8.63 -13.08
N ILE A 174 -5.18 -9.00 -12.68
CA ILE A 174 -4.67 -8.92 -11.31
C ILE A 174 -3.45 -7.99 -11.29
N ASP A 175 -3.55 -6.92 -10.51
CA ASP A 175 -2.44 -6.02 -10.24
C ASP A 175 -1.51 -6.62 -9.20
N VAL A 176 -0.21 -6.38 -9.39
CA VAL A 176 0.82 -6.88 -8.48
C VAL A 176 1.43 -5.72 -7.71
N THR A 177 1.51 -5.88 -6.39
CA THR A 177 2.36 -5.06 -5.53
C THR A 177 3.59 -5.85 -5.10
N SER A 178 4.68 -5.17 -4.78
CA SER A 178 5.90 -5.79 -4.27
C SER A 178 6.70 -4.80 -3.43
N GLU A 179 7.71 -5.29 -2.76
CA GLU A 179 8.59 -4.53 -1.88
C GLU A 179 9.63 -3.72 -2.64
N PHE A 180 9.96 -4.13 -3.88
CA PHE A 180 10.98 -3.51 -4.72
C PHE A 180 10.38 -3.03 -6.04
N TYR A 181 10.82 -1.84 -6.48
CA TYR A 181 10.28 -1.21 -7.69
C TYR A 181 11.15 -1.40 -8.93
N LYS A 182 12.45 -1.57 -8.72
CA LYS A 182 13.43 -1.54 -9.79
C LYS A 182 13.96 -2.93 -10.11
N GLY A 183 14.39 -3.09 -11.35
CA GLY A 183 15.10 -4.26 -11.79
C GLY A 183 16.54 -4.35 -11.28
N TYR A 184 17.34 -5.12 -11.97
CA TYR A 184 18.74 -5.35 -11.63
C TYR A 184 19.55 -4.07 -11.48
N GLN A 185 19.33 -3.12 -12.35
CA GLN A 185 19.94 -1.80 -12.24
C GLN A 185 18.99 -0.85 -11.49
N ARG A 186 19.50 -0.19 -10.46
CA ARG A 186 18.70 0.75 -9.64
C ARG A 186 18.18 1.95 -10.45
N THR A 187 18.76 2.22 -11.61
CA THR A 187 18.31 3.22 -12.58
C THR A 187 17.34 2.66 -13.62
N ASP A 188 17.08 1.35 -13.57
CA ASP A 188 16.19 0.68 -14.50
C ASP A 188 14.72 1.12 -14.29
N ALA A 189 13.91 0.94 -15.34
CA ALA A 189 12.48 1.20 -15.25
C ALA A 189 11.81 0.30 -14.21
N PHE A 190 10.75 0.80 -13.61
CA PHE A 190 9.89 -0.01 -12.75
C PHE A 190 9.42 -1.27 -13.45
N TYR A 191 9.20 -2.33 -12.69
CA TYR A 191 8.62 -3.57 -13.23
C TYR A 191 7.23 -3.42 -13.83
N GLY A 192 6.56 -2.28 -13.66
CA GLY A 192 5.15 -2.08 -13.99
C GLY A 192 4.25 -2.51 -12.85
N LEU A 193 4.75 -2.34 -11.62
CA LEU A 193 4.06 -2.69 -10.38
C LEU A 193 3.12 -1.59 -9.92
N GLN A 194 2.11 -1.99 -9.20
CA GLN A 194 1.45 -1.11 -8.25
C GLN A 194 2.36 -0.90 -7.03
N PRO A 195 2.40 0.30 -6.47
CA PRO A 195 3.27 0.57 -5.35
C PRO A 195 2.80 -0.10 -4.07
N ALA A 196 3.72 -0.83 -3.45
CA ALA A 196 3.66 -1.18 -2.04
C ALA A 196 5.10 -1.21 -1.55
N ALA A 197 5.43 -0.44 -0.55
CA ALA A 197 6.81 -0.33 -0.14
C ALA A 197 6.99 -0.60 1.34
N TRP A 198 7.25 -1.83 1.66
CA TRP A 198 7.91 -2.18 2.90
C TRP A 198 9.37 -1.72 2.86
N TYR A 199 10.03 -2.00 1.74
CA TYR A 199 11.42 -1.63 1.48
C TYR A 199 11.45 -0.80 0.20
N SER A 200 11.81 0.47 0.32
CA SER A 200 11.99 1.30 -0.84
C SER A 200 13.43 1.20 -1.32
N ASP A 201 13.63 0.84 -2.56
CA ASP A 201 14.91 0.94 -3.24
C ASP A 201 15.08 2.28 -3.94
N LEU A 202 14.19 3.23 -3.68
CA LEU A 202 14.24 4.59 -4.17
C LEU A 202 15.14 5.46 -3.30
N THR A 203 15.92 6.34 -3.94
CA THR A 203 16.59 7.42 -3.23
C THR A 203 15.58 8.47 -2.76
N ALA A 204 15.98 9.34 -1.82
CA ALA A 204 15.13 10.44 -1.37
C ALA A 204 14.73 11.37 -2.51
N GLU A 205 15.63 11.65 -3.44
CA GLU A 205 15.37 12.49 -4.62
C GLU A 205 14.38 11.82 -5.58
N GLU A 206 14.59 10.56 -5.93
CA GLU A 206 13.66 9.81 -6.76
C GLU A 206 12.28 9.76 -6.13
N ARG A 207 12.22 9.55 -4.82
CA ARG A 207 10.96 9.55 -4.06
C ARG A 207 10.21 10.86 -4.21
N CYS A 208 10.91 11.98 -4.18
CA CYS A 208 10.31 13.30 -4.30
C CYS A 208 9.97 13.71 -5.73
N THR A 209 10.37 12.93 -6.73
CA THR A 209 10.07 13.15 -8.16
C THR A 209 9.07 12.17 -8.75
N ILE A 210 8.68 11.16 -7.97
CA ILE A 210 7.71 10.14 -8.39
C ILE A 210 6.34 10.49 -7.82
N SER A 211 5.32 10.43 -8.65
CA SER A 211 3.93 10.65 -8.19
C SER A 211 3.55 9.70 -7.08
N PRO A 212 2.83 10.15 -6.05
CA PRO A 212 2.47 9.34 -4.87
C PRO A 212 1.73 8.05 -5.18
N GLU A 213 0.99 8.00 -6.28
CA GLU A 213 0.29 6.78 -6.75
C GLU A 213 1.24 5.65 -7.13
N LEU A 214 2.48 5.97 -7.55
CA LEU A 214 3.50 5.00 -7.96
C LEU A 214 4.39 4.55 -6.80
N ALA A 215 4.19 5.11 -5.62
CA ALA A 215 4.94 4.79 -4.43
C ALA A 215 4.05 4.95 -3.18
N CYS A 216 4.30 4.17 -2.15
CA CYS A 216 3.48 4.16 -0.92
C CYS A 216 3.54 5.43 -0.06
N GLY A 217 3.91 6.56 -0.60
CA GLY A 217 4.05 7.77 0.19
C GLY A 217 5.43 7.88 0.85
N GLY A 218 5.47 8.25 2.13
CA GLY A 218 6.69 8.59 2.85
C GLY A 218 7.51 7.43 3.39
N ARG A 219 7.03 6.20 3.28
CA ARG A 219 7.79 5.05 3.74
C ARG A 219 9.00 4.79 2.87
N SER A 220 10.10 4.47 3.50
CA SER A 220 11.33 4.11 2.84
C SER A 220 12.23 3.24 3.72
N GLY A 221 13.17 2.57 3.08
CA GLY A 221 14.20 1.79 3.74
C GLY A 221 13.68 0.52 4.41
N LEU A 222 14.61 -0.16 5.04
CA LEU A 222 14.32 -1.38 5.77
C LEU A 222 13.36 -1.08 6.93
N TYR A 223 12.37 -1.94 7.12
CA TYR A 223 11.38 -1.86 8.20
C TYR A 223 10.46 -0.65 8.15
N GLY A 224 10.26 -0.08 6.98
CA GLY A 224 9.23 0.94 6.75
C GLY A 224 9.41 2.23 7.54
N THR A 225 10.65 2.67 7.76
CA THR A 225 10.92 3.98 8.36
C THR A 225 10.32 5.10 7.55
N ILE A 226 9.75 6.10 8.20
CA ILE A 226 9.24 7.30 7.54
C ILE A 226 10.41 8.23 7.27
N TRP A 227 10.54 8.72 6.03
CA TRP A 227 11.59 9.65 5.66
C TRP A 227 11.35 11.04 6.27
N ASP A 228 12.41 11.81 6.39
CA ASP A 228 12.32 13.26 6.71
C ASP A 228 11.41 14.01 5.75
N THR A 229 11.29 13.52 4.52
CA THR A 229 10.44 14.08 3.45
C THR A 229 9.02 13.52 3.44
N ALA A 230 8.63 12.69 4.40
CA ALA A 230 7.28 12.08 4.45
C ALA A 230 6.15 13.10 4.43
N PHE A 231 6.40 14.30 4.97
CA PHE A 231 5.42 15.39 4.89
C PHE A 231 5.09 15.77 3.44
N LEU A 232 5.98 15.52 2.48
CA LEU A 232 5.83 15.99 1.09
C LEU A 232 4.77 15.23 0.31
N PHE A 233 4.44 14.00 0.71
CA PHE A 233 3.48 13.16 -0.05
C PHE A 233 2.63 12.22 0.81
N GLY A 234 2.72 12.27 2.13
CA GLY A 234 1.96 11.39 3.02
C GLY A 234 2.44 9.93 2.97
N ASP A 235 1.62 9.01 3.45
CA ASP A 235 1.88 7.57 3.47
C ASP A 235 0.56 6.79 3.39
N ASN A 236 0.48 5.82 2.47
CA ASN A 236 -0.72 5.01 2.29
C ASN A 236 -0.71 3.71 3.09
N MET A 237 0.39 3.39 3.78
CA MET A 237 0.51 2.16 4.54
C MET A 237 0.25 2.41 6.03
N HIS A 238 -0.79 1.74 6.51
CA HIS A 238 -0.96 1.48 7.94
C HIS A 238 -0.65 0.00 8.14
N GLY A 239 0.58 -0.27 8.55
CA GLY A 239 1.07 -1.61 8.70
C GLY A 239 0.51 -2.33 9.92
N GLU A 240 0.98 -3.53 10.10
CA GLU A 240 0.66 -4.36 11.26
C GLU A 240 1.05 -3.70 12.60
N GLU A 241 1.97 -2.74 12.59
CA GLU A 241 2.40 -2.02 13.78
C GLU A 241 1.21 -1.34 14.49
N ILE A 242 0.22 -0.85 13.75
CA ILE A 242 -0.97 -0.23 14.33
C ILE A 242 -1.89 -1.28 14.95
N ILE A 243 -1.95 -2.48 14.37
CA ILE A 243 -2.82 -3.57 14.83
C ILE A 243 -2.14 -4.39 15.91
N SER A 244 -0.85 -4.71 15.74
CA SER A 244 -0.09 -5.61 16.61
C SER A 244 0.36 -4.98 17.93
N THR A 245 0.49 -3.66 17.99
CA THR A 245 0.98 -2.94 19.17
C THR A 245 -0.09 -2.50 20.16
N ASN A 246 -1.30 -3.04 20.09
CA ASN A 246 -2.47 -2.60 20.87
C ASN A 246 -2.77 -1.11 20.72
N THR A 247 -2.48 -0.55 19.56
CA THR A 247 -2.78 0.84 19.25
C THR A 247 -4.28 1.07 19.39
N ASN A 248 -4.63 2.05 20.21
CA ASN A 248 -6.02 2.42 20.39
C ASN A 248 -6.56 3.20 19.17
N PHE A 249 -7.87 3.31 19.09
CA PHE A 249 -8.54 4.00 18.00
C PHE A 249 -8.07 5.46 17.82
N THR A 250 -7.74 6.16 18.90
CA THR A 250 -7.24 7.55 18.85
C THR A 250 -5.92 7.63 18.11
N GLU A 251 -4.98 6.74 18.38
CA GLU A 251 -3.68 6.72 17.69
C GLU A 251 -3.83 6.31 16.23
N PHE A 252 -4.66 5.29 15.95
CA PHE A 252 -4.98 4.92 14.58
C PHE A 252 -5.56 6.10 13.79
N LYS A 253 -6.55 6.80 14.36
CA LYS A 253 -7.18 7.98 13.76
C LYS A 253 -6.18 9.09 13.50
N LYS A 254 -5.28 9.36 14.45
CA LYS A 254 -4.23 10.37 14.32
C LYS A 254 -3.29 10.03 13.15
N GLN A 255 -2.75 8.82 13.09
CA GLN A 255 -1.86 8.41 12.01
C GLN A 255 -2.57 8.45 10.66
N PHE A 256 -3.79 7.93 10.59
CA PHE A 256 -4.61 8.01 9.39
C PHE A 256 -4.79 9.45 8.89
N CYS A 257 -5.18 10.37 9.79
CA CYS A 257 -5.38 11.77 9.42
C CYS A 257 -4.09 12.45 8.97
N ILE A 258 -2.98 12.23 9.67
CA ILE A 258 -1.71 12.92 9.40
C ILE A 258 -1.03 12.41 8.12
N THR A 259 -1.16 11.13 7.80
CA THR A 259 -0.41 10.50 6.71
C THR A 259 -1.31 10.10 5.54
N THR A 260 -2.33 9.27 5.78
CA THR A 260 -3.10 8.65 4.70
C THR A 260 -4.05 9.63 4.00
N LEU A 261 -4.67 10.54 4.72
CA LEU A 261 -5.51 11.56 4.10
C LEU A 261 -4.72 12.44 3.13
N GLN A 262 -3.50 12.83 3.50
CA GLN A 262 -2.64 13.59 2.60
C GLN A 262 -2.24 12.77 1.37
N TRP A 263 -1.84 11.51 1.56
CA TRP A 263 -1.51 10.64 0.43
C TRP A 263 -2.72 10.46 -0.50
N ALA A 264 -3.90 10.18 0.03
CA ALA A 264 -5.12 10.03 -0.76
C ALA A 264 -5.48 11.29 -1.55
N TYR A 265 -5.19 12.46 -1.00
CA TYR A 265 -5.38 13.74 -1.68
C TYR A 265 -4.33 13.97 -2.77
N LEU A 266 -3.06 13.66 -2.50
CA LEU A 266 -1.93 13.92 -3.39
C LEU A 266 -1.80 12.92 -4.55
N ASN A 267 -2.27 11.68 -4.40
CA ASN A 267 -2.03 10.62 -5.37
C ASN A 267 -2.66 10.85 -6.75
N LYS A 268 -3.52 11.85 -6.88
CA LYS A 268 -4.15 12.27 -8.14
C LYS A 268 -3.33 13.30 -8.92
N TYR A 269 -2.33 13.88 -8.28
CA TYR A 269 -1.53 14.94 -8.87
C TYR A 269 -0.17 14.41 -9.32
N LYS A 270 0.30 14.87 -10.47
CA LYS A 270 1.64 14.57 -10.96
C LYS A 270 2.66 15.43 -10.22
N VAL A 271 3.78 14.87 -9.87
CA VAL A 271 4.93 15.65 -9.42
C VAL A 271 5.56 16.34 -10.64
N GLU A 272 5.68 17.66 -10.61
CA GLU A 272 6.29 18.48 -11.67
C GLU A 272 7.73 18.83 -11.35
N SER A 273 8.02 19.14 -10.10
CA SER A 273 9.39 19.44 -9.68
C SER A 273 9.58 19.25 -8.17
N TYR A 274 10.85 19.08 -7.80
CA TYR A 274 11.32 19.04 -6.41
C TYR A 274 12.51 19.98 -6.22
N ASN A 275 12.46 20.80 -5.17
CA ASN A 275 13.57 21.63 -4.73
C ASN A 275 14.08 21.12 -3.37
N ALA A 276 15.30 20.57 -3.35
CA ALA A 276 15.90 19.97 -2.16
C ALA A 276 16.25 21.01 -1.07
N ASP A 277 16.65 22.23 -1.45
CA ASP A 277 17.06 23.28 -0.52
C ASP A 277 15.89 23.78 0.33
N THR A 278 14.72 23.94 -0.31
CA THR A 278 13.50 24.39 0.34
C THR A 278 12.58 23.24 0.75
N LYS A 279 12.95 22.00 0.43
CA LYS A 279 12.11 20.79 0.60
C LYS A 279 10.70 21.00 0.03
N THR A 280 10.62 21.54 -1.19
CA THR A 280 9.35 21.88 -1.83
C THR A 280 9.10 20.98 -3.02
N VAL A 281 7.92 20.35 -3.05
CA VAL A 281 7.39 19.62 -4.20
C VAL A 281 6.29 20.47 -4.84
N ILE A 282 6.41 20.70 -6.15
CA ILE A 282 5.37 21.29 -6.97
C ILE A 282 4.65 20.14 -7.69
N TYR A 283 3.36 20.11 -7.52
CA TYR A 283 2.48 19.17 -8.20
C TYR A 283 1.67 19.91 -9.30
N SER A 284 1.06 19.13 -10.18
CA SER A 284 0.13 19.68 -11.17
C SER A 284 -1.03 20.45 -10.52
N ASP A 285 -1.68 21.26 -11.33
CA ASP A 285 -2.92 21.98 -10.96
C ASP A 285 -2.78 22.92 -9.75
N GLY A 286 -1.62 23.58 -9.62
CA GLY A 286 -1.42 24.62 -8.59
C GLY A 286 -1.29 24.10 -7.16
N LEU A 287 -0.91 22.82 -6.99
CA LEU A 287 -0.70 22.24 -5.68
C LEU A 287 0.79 22.28 -5.30
N VAL A 288 1.09 22.77 -4.10
CA VAL A 288 2.47 22.91 -3.60
C VAL A 288 2.55 22.37 -2.17
N VAL A 289 3.53 21.51 -1.92
CA VAL A 289 3.84 21.01 -0.58
C VAL A 289 5.25 21.46 -0.20
N ASN A 290 5.37 22.18 0.92
CA ASN A 290 6.62 22.64 1.46
C ASN A 290 6.92 21.95 2.80
N GLY A 291 7.95 21.11 2.80
CA GLY A 291 8.36 20.32 3.99
C GLY A 291 9.06 21.16 5.05
N GLN A 292 9.70 22.28 4.68
CA GLN A 292 10.39 23.17 5.59
C GLN A 292 9.39 23.99 6.41
N ASN A 293 8.40 24.58 5.75
CA ASN A 293 7.35 25.38 6.38
C ASN A 293 6.16 24.55 6.84
N LYS A 294 6.18 23.23 6.60
CA LYS A 294 5.10 22.32 6.93
C LYS A 294 3.73 22.78 6.40
N THR A 295 3.68 23.15 5.12
CA THR A 295 2.46 23.62 4.46
C THR A 295 2.11 22.81 3.22
N LEU A 296 0.83 22.61 2.99
CA LEU A 296 0.23 22.15 1.75
C LEU A 296 -0.77 23.20 1.29
N ILE A 297 -0.56 23.70 0.07
CA ILE A 297 -1.32 24.82 -0.50
C ILE A 297 -1.89 24.39 -1.86
N LYS A 298 -3.16 24.66 -2.10
CA LYS A 298 -3.82 24.43 -3.38
C LYS A 298 -4.39 25.76 -3.89
N ASP A 299 -3.97 26.19 -5.08
CA ASP A 299 -4.42 27.45 -5.69
C ASP A 299 -4.32 28.67 -4.73
N GLY A 300 -3.21 28.75 -4.00
CA GLY A 300 -2.97 29.80 -3.01
C GLY A 300 -3.69 29.63 -1.67
N ASN A 301 -4.58 28.63 -1.52
CA ASN A 301 -5.33 28.38 -0.30
C ASN A 301 -4.67 27.28 0.54
N LEU A 302 -4.61 27.51 1.84
CA LEU A 302 -4.06 26.53 2.79
C LEU A 302 -4.97 25.31 2.91
N VAL A 303 -4.40 24.13 2.75
CA VAL A 303 -5.05 22.82 2.93
C VAL A 303 -4.49 22.09 4.16
N ARG A 304 -3.22 22.31 4.47
CA ARG A 304 -2.57 21.77 5.66
C ARG A 304 -1.49 22.73 6.17
N ARG A 305 -1.40 22.87 7.48
CA ARG A 305 -0.26 23.49 8.18
C ARG A 305 0.10 22.65 9.40
N ASP A 306 1.33 22.16 9.44
CA ASP A 306 1.77 21.18 10.44
C ASP A 306 0.82 19.97 10.46
N ASN A 307 0.22 19.67 11.61
CA ASN A 307 -0.79 18.63 11.78
C ASN A 307 -2.21 19.21 11.96
N ASN A 308 -2.46 20.37 11.36
CA ASN A 308 -3.79 20.92 11.15
C ASN A 308 -4.19 20.71 9.68
N LEU A 309 -5.20 19.91 9.44
CA LEU A 309 -5.61 19.48 8.12
C LEU A 309 -7.03 19.97 7.79
N PHE A 310 -7.20 20.33 6.51
CA PHE A 310 -8.49 20.72 5.93
C PHE A 310 -8.53 20.16 4.50
N ILE A 311 -8.65 18.82 4.40
CA ILE A 311 -8.43 18.08 3.15
C ILE A 311 -9.75 17.78 2.47
N PRO A 312 -9.97 18.29 1.24
CA PRO A 312 -11.14 17.92 0.44
C PRO A 312 -11.13 16.44 0.06
N VAL A 313 -12.27 15.78 0.17
CA VAL A 313 -12.48 14.40 -0.27
C VAL A 313 -12.56 14.40 -1.81
N THR A 314 -11.49 13.98 -2.46
CA THR A 314 -11.39 13.96 -3.94
C THR A 314 -11.42 12.55 -4.52
N TRP A 315 -11.45 11.51 -3.68
CA TRP A 315 -11.46 10.10 -4.06
C TRP A 315 -12.86 9.51 -4.25
N ILE A 316 -13.90 10.27 -3.91
CA ILE A 316 -15.30 9.91 -4.19
C ILE A 316 -15.84 10.88 -5.24
N LYS A 317 -16.31 10.31 -6.35
CA LYS A 317 -16.87 11.09 -7.45
C LYS A 317 -18.17 11.79 -7.01
N ASP A 318 -18.35 13.04 -7.43
CA ASP A 318 -19.55 13.85 -7.18
C ASP A 318 -19.93 14.00 -5.69
N HIS A 319 -18.93 13.91 -4.81
CA HIS A 319 -19.09 14.04 -3.37
C HIS A 319 -18.39 15.30 -2.86
N LYS A 320 -19.12 16.09 -2.06
CA LYS A 320 -18.59 17.32 -1.43
C LYS A 320 -18.42 17.10 0.06
N GLU A 321 -17.21 16.87 0.47
CA GLU A 321 -16.83 16.72 1.86
C GLU A 321 -15.41 17.23 2.07
N ILE A 322 -15.13 17.78 3.23
CA ILE A 322 -13.79 18.12 3.69
C ILE A 322 -13.55 17.40 5.02
N ILE A 323 -12.38 16.80 5.16
CA ILE A 323 -11.93 16.23 6.42
C ILE A 323 -11.03 17.24 7.12
N ALA A 324 -11.45 17.68 8.31
CA ALA A 324 -10.65 18.52 9.19
C ALA A 324 -10.14 17.72 10.38
N PHE A 325 -8.88 17.93 10.74
CA PHE A 325 -8.22 17.30 11.87
C PHE A 325 -7.18 18.23 12.46
N SER A 326 -6.97 18.14 13.78
CA SER A 326 -5.87 18.79 14.46
C SER A 326 -5.31 17.90 15.56
N GLU A 327 -4.00 17.68 15.57
CA GLU A 327 -3.34 16.92 16.63
C GLU A 327 -3.41 17.64 17.99
N LYS A 328 -3.25 18.95 17.98
CA LYS A 328 -3.17 19.76 19.22
C LYS A 328 -4.42 20.56 19.52
N GLY A 329 -5.36 20.58 18.60
CA GLY A 329 -6.50 21.51 18.64
C GLY A 329 -6.09 22.94 18.27
N TYR A 330 -7.07 23.73 17.93
CA TYR A 330 -6.93 25.19 17.72
C TYR A 330 -8.26 25.91 17.93
N SER A 331 -8.18 27.21 18.17
CA SER A 331 -9.34 28.09 18.29
C SER A 331 -9.39 29.07 17.12
N ALA A 332 -10.60 29.24 16.56
CA ALA A 332 -10.93 30.26 15.55
C ALA A 332 -9.99 30.37 14.34
N MET A 333 -9.53 29.23 13.82
CA MET A 333 -8.73 29.21 12.60
C MET A 333 -9.61 29.36 11.35
N LYS A 334 -9.22 30.24 10.43
CA LYS A 334 -9.92 30.46 9.16
C LYS A 334 -9.41 29.51 8.09
N TRP A 335 -10.36 28.89 7.38
CA TRP A 335 -10.10 28.01 6.24
C TRP A 335 -10.92 28.47 5.03
N THR A 336 -10.29 28.45 3.85
CA THR A 336 -10.96 28.76 2.57
C THR A 336 -11.54 27.48 1.99
N LEU A 337 -12.82 27.51 1.63
CA LEU A 337 -13.48 26.38 0.97
C LEU A 337 -12.94 26.17 -0.44
N PRO A 338 -12.98 24.95 -0.98
CA PRO A 338 -12.62 24.66 -2.37
C PRO A 338 -13.41 25.55 -3.34
N SER A 339 -12.80 25.89 -4.48
CA SER A 339 -13.39 26.78 -5.48
C SER A 339 -14.70 26.26 -6.10
N ASP A 340 -14.88 24.95 -6.13
CA ASP A 340 -16.11 24.29 -6.60
C ASP A 340 -17.28 24.34 -5.59
N TRP A 341 -17.03 24.89 -4.38
CA TRP A 341 -18.05 25.16 -3.36
C TRP A 341 -18.61 26.58 -3.45
N THR A 342 -18.52 27.19 -4.64
CA THR A 342 -19.04 28.56 -4.85
C THR A 342 -20.52 28.66 -4.52
N GLY A 343 -20.90 29.70 -3.79
CA GLY A 343 -22.30 29.96 -3.43
C GLY A 343 -22.80 29.29 -2.16
N ILE A 344 -22.02 28.37 -1.58
CA ILE A 344 -22.38 27.75 -0.29
C ILE A 344 -22.39 28.83 0.81
N LYS A 345 -23.50 28.90 1.54
CA LYS A 345 -23.72 29.87 2.64
C LYS A 345 -23.53 29.26 4.01
N GLN A 346 -23.71 27.97 4.11
CA GLN A 346 -23.58 27.22 5.37
C GLN A 346 -22.95 25.86 5.10
N VAL A 347 -22.23 25.35 6.08
CA VAL A 347 -21.74 23.97 6.12
C VAL A 347 -22.16 23.30 7.42
N THR A 348 -22.37 22.02 7.35
CA THR A 348 -22.58 21.17 8.52
C THR A 348 -21.27 20.49 8.86
N ILE A 349 -20.87 20.53 10.14
CA ILE A 349 -19.72 19.79 10.65
C ILE A 349 -20.19 18.66 11.57
N TYR A 350 -19.55 17.50 11.43
CA TYR A 350 -19.85 16.29 12.18
C TYR A 350 -18.57 15.73 12.78
N PRO A 351 -18.50 15.46 14.08
CA PRO A 351 -17.44 14.61 14.61
C PRO A 351 -17.46 13.24 13.94
N VAL A 352 -16.30 12.73 13.53
CA VAL A 352 -16.16 11.38 12.99
C VAL A 352 -15.79 10.41 14.10
N THR A 353 -16.65 9.42 14.33
CA THR A 353 -16.50 8.40 15.37
C THR A 353 -16.42 7.00 14.77
N GLU A 354 -16.10 6.00 15.58
CA GLU A 354 -16.16 4.59 15.21
C GLU A 354 -17.55 4.18 14.69
N ASN A 355 -18.59 4.78 15.25
CA ASN A 355 -19.98 4.46 14.94
C ASN A 355 -20.57 5.30 13.78
N GLY A 356 -19.77 6.20 13.19
CA GLY A 356 -20.21 7.09 12.12
C GLY A 356 -20.09 8.56 12.47
N LEU A 357 -20.90 9.39 11.84
CA LEU A 357 -20.95 10.82 12.08
C LEU A 357 -21.72 11.11 13.36
N GLY A 358 -21.13 11.95 14.22
CA GLY A 358 -21.77 12.42 15.46
C GLY A 358 -22.80 13.52 15.21
N SER A 359 -23.12 14.27 16.27
CA SER A 359 -24.13 15.34 16.21
C SER A 359 -23.68 16.49 15.30
N ALA A 360 -24.59 16.93 14.45
CA ALA A 360 -24.39 18.01 13.50
C ALA A 360 -24.29 19.37 14.18
N GLN A 361 -23.38 20.20 13.68
CA GLN A 361 -23.31 21.62 14.00
C GLN A 361 -23.24 22.42 12.69
N ILE A 362 -24.01 23.48 12.56
CA ILE A 362 -24.02 24.34 11.38
C ILE A 362 -23.09 25.52 11.59
N LEU A 363 -22.27 25.81 10.58
CA LEU A 363 -21.43 27.00 10.52
C LEU A 363 -21.78 27.86 9.30
N ALA A 364 -21.79 29.18 9.49
CA ALA A 364 -21.92 30.12 8.38
C ALA A 364 -20.63 30.22 7.57
N VAL A 365 -20.79 30.36 6.26
CA VAL A 365 -19.72 30.65 5.31
C VAL A 365 -19.73 32.15 5.02
N SER A 366 -18.60 32.81 5.19
CA SER A 366 -18.41 34.22 4.87
C SER A 366 -17.27 34.40 3.88
N ASN A 367 -17.54 35.00 2.73
CA ASN A 367 -16.55 35.21 1.68
C ASN A 367 -15.79 33.92 1.26
N GLY A 368 -16.52 32.80 1.15
CA GLY A 368 -15.91 31.50 0.84
C GLY A 368 -15.03 30.90 1.93
N GLN A 369 -15.11 31.41 3.15
CA GLN A 369 -14.35 30.96 4.30
C GLN A 369 -15.24 30.51 5.44
N ILE A 370 -14.73 29.60 6.25
CA ILE A 370 -15.29 29.21 7.55
C ILE A 370 -14.26 29.44 8.66
N THR A 371 -14.75 29.67 9.85
CA THR A 371 -13.93 29.75 11.05
C THR A 371 -14.18 28.50 11.90
N LEU A 372 -13.15 27.69 12.11
CA LEU A 372 -13.23 26.44 12.86
C LEU A 372 -12.53 26.56 14.22
N THR A 373 -13.08 25.87 15.19
CA THR A 373 -12.42 25.50 16.44
C THR A 373 -12.44 23.98 16.53
N LEU A 374 -11.29 23.34 16.65
CA LEU A 374 -11.16 21.89 16.77
C LEU A 374 -10.50 21.51 18.08
N ASN A 375 -11.00 20.45 18.71
CA ASN A 375 -10.33 19.83 19.84
C ASN A 375 -9.13 18.99 19.36
N ALA A 376 -8.20 18.71 20.27
CA ALA A 376 -7.05 17.87 19.98
C ALA A 376 -7.45 16.44 19.63
N ASN A 377 -6.83 15.89 18.60
CA ASN A 377 -7.04 14.53 18.11
C ASN A 377 -8.49 14.18 17.68
N GLU A 378 -9.29 15.18 17.40
CA GLU A 378 -10.62 14.97 16.82
C GLU A 378 -10.62 15.18 15.31
N MET A 379 -11.37 14.31 14.62
CA MET A 379 -11.60 14.34 13.19
C MET A 379 -13.03 14.79 12.92
N TYR A 380 -13.19 15.68 11.96
CA TYR A 380 -14.50 16.21 11.57
C TYR A 380 -14.72 16.04 10.06
N SER A 381 -15.94 15.70 9.72
CA SER A 381 -16.49 15.77 8.37
C SER A 381 -17.23 17.08 8.19
N ILE A 382 -16.94 17.82 7.14
CA ILE A 382 -17.56 19.10 6.81
C ILE A 382 -18.25 18.95 5.46
N GLN A 383 -19.55 19.22 5.41
CA GLN A 383 -20.37 19.02 4.25
C GLN A 383 -21.18 20.30 3.95
N PRO A 384 -21.45 20.65 2.67
CA PRO A 384 -22.28 21.78 2.36
C PRO A 384 -23.71 21.53 2.83
N VAL A 385 -24.40 22.59 3.32
CA VAL A 385 -25.85 22.56 3.47
C VAL A 385 -26.42 22.88 2.10
N GLU A 386 -27.22 21.96 1.53
CA GLU A 386 -27.93 22.12 0.28
C GLU A 386 -29.06 23.16 0.36
#